data_4bcd101107d7ac1931403527b0f2b804
#
_entry.id   4bcd101107d7ac1931403527b0f2b804
#
_cell.length_a   1.000
_cell.length_b   1.000
_cell.length_c   1.000
_cell.angle_alpha   90.00
_cell.angle_beta   90.00
_cell.angle_gamma   90.00
#
_symmetry.space_group_name_H-M   'P 1'
#
loop_
_entity.id
_entity.type
_entity.pdbx_description
1 polymer ?
#
loop_
_entity_poly.entity_id
_entity_poly.type
_entity_poly.pdbx_seq_one_letter_code
_entity_poly.pdbx_strand_id
1 'polypeptide(L)'
;SEEPWVKKLTKGVLTNLKVRYSYGVVGNDKGATRFNYIQKFEQLSANAQFGKYQTSNWGPLYKEGKLADPDATWEESIKQNIGIEIGLWGKLNFTVDLFDEKRNNILMTRNTIPSWADSGIAFPQVNLGKTKNHGLELDIAWNDRIGKFNYYAKFNFATSENRIVFIDDPKNQSEYLKQAGKSIGYVNKYLATGNFQSLDDIYNSAQSTIANGAHNTLIPGDLYYIDYNGDGMIDAKDMVPMKNLNYPT
;
A
#
# COMPACT_ATOMS: atom_id res chain seq x y z
N SER A 1 -31.07 17.29 18.59
CA SER A 1 -30.67 18.49 19.36
C SER A 1 -31.72 18.78 20.43
N GLU A 2 -31.30 18.88 21.67
CA GLU A 2 -32.20 19.19 22.83
C GLU A 2 -32.48 20.67 22.93
N GLU A 3 -31.80 21.52 22.17
CA GLU A 3 -31.93 22.98 22.18
C GLU A 3 -33.31 23.44 21.77
N PRO A 4 -34.02 24.27 22.60
CA PRO A 4 -35.40 24.68 22.35
C PRO A 4 -35.61 25.45 21.03
N TRP A 5 -34.61 26.23 20.62
CA TRP A 5 -34.67 27.02 19.39
C TRP A 5 -34.60 26.11 18.11
N VAL A 6 -33.83 25.00 18.18
CA VAL A 6 -33.75 24.01 17.08
C VAL A 6 -35.08 23.28 16.96
N LYS A 7 -35.67 22.83 18.07
CA LYS A 7 -36.99 22.18 18.09
C LYS A 7 -38.08 23.10 17.50
N LYS A 8 -38.00 24.39 17.82
CA LYS A 8 -38.96 25.39 17.28
C LYS A 8 -38.75 25.62 15.78
N LEU A 9 -37.50 25.70 15.31
CA LEU A 9 -37.16 25.93 13.91
C LEU A 9 -37.55 24.75 13.02
N THR A 10 -37.34 23.53 13.50
CA THR A 10 -37.52 22.29 12.73
C THR A 10 -38.93 21.69 12.86
N LYS A 11 -39.84 22.33 13.63
CA LYS A 11 -41.21 21.85 13.87
C LYS A 11 -41.30 20.38 14.31
N GLY A 12 -40.28 19.89 15.04
CA GLY A 12 -40.23 18.52 15.53
C GLY A 12 -39.78 17.45 14.50
N VAL A 13 -39.43 17.84 13.30
CA VAL A 13 -38.92 16.92 12.27
C VAL A 13 -37.53 16.41 12.69
N LEU A 14 -36.66 17.31 13.16
CA LEU A 14 -35.33 16.98 13.60
C LEU A 14 -35.37 16.52 15.08
N THR A 15 -35.12 15.24 15.32
CA THR A 15 -35.10 14.64 16.67
C THR A 15 -33.75 14.60 17.28
N ASN A 16 -32.67 14.42 16.47
CA ASN A 16 -31.32 14.45 16.91
C ASN A 16 -30.43 15.16 15.88
N LEU A 17 -29.49 15.96 16.36
CA LEU A 17 -28.41 16.52 15.54
C LEU A 17 -27.15 16.53 16.40
N LYS A 18 -26.12 15.81 15.95
CA LYS A 18 -24.81 15.80 16.59
C LYS A 18 -23.74 15.91 15.51
N VAL A 19 -22.85 16.86 15.72
CA VAL A 19 -21.64 17.02 14.91
C VAL A 19 -20.46 16.67 15.80
N ARG A 20 -19.55 15.88 15.27
CA ARG A 20 -18.31 15.50 15.94
C ARG A 20 -17.14 15.77 15.02
N TYR A 21 -16.04 16.17 15.62
CA TYR A 21 -14.75 16.30 14.97
C TYR A 21 -13.69 15.69 15.86
N SER A 22 -12.83 14.89 15.29
CA SER A 22 -11.67 14.37 16.00
C SER A 22 -10.41 14.59 15.19
N TYR A 23 -9.33 14.89 15.89
CA TYR A 23 -7.97 15.01 15.39
C TYR A 23 -7.05 14.25 16.33
N GLY A 24 -6.17 13.44 15.78
CA GLY A 24 -5.21 12.70 16.59
C GLY A 24 -3.96 12.36 15.80
N VAL A 25 -2.85 12.27 16.51
CA VAL A 25 -1.57 11.78 15.99
C VAL A 25 -1.20 10.54 16.78
N VAL A 26 -0.92 9.46 16.07
CA VAL A 26 -0.61 8.14 16.63
C VAL A 26 0.75 7.70 16.11
N GLY A 27 1.68 7.38 17.03
CA GLY A 27 2.96 6.77 16.70
C GLY A 27 2.84 5.25 16.57
N ASN A 28 3.64 4.64 15.70
CA ASN A 28 3.74 3.21 15.52
C ASN A 28 5.21 2.81 15.30
N ASP A 29 5.68 1.81 16.04
CA ASP A 29 7.02 1.25 15.93
C ASP A 29 7.03 -0.16 15.29
N LYS A 30 5.88 -0.62 14.82
CA LYS A 30 5.72 -1.96 14.23
C LYS A 30 6.56 -2.08 12.95
N GLY A 31 7.40 -3.10 12.93
CA GLY A 31 8.30 -3.36 11.80
C GLY A 31 9.73 -2.83 11.99
N ALA A 32 9.95 -1.94 12.95
CA ALA A 32 11.28 -1.51 13.31
C ALA A 32 12.03 -2.63 14.07
N THR A 33 13.27 -2.88 13.70
CA THR A 33 14.16 -3.75 14.48
C THR A 33 14.61 -2.99 15.71
N ARG A 34 14.56 -3.65 16.87
CA ARG A 34 15.06 -3.06 18.12
C ARG A 34 16.53 -2.64 17.96
N PHE A 35 16.84 -1.42 18.40
CA PHE A 35 18.19 -0.82 18.28
C PHE A 35 18.69 -0.66 16.83
N ASN A 36 17.80 -0.29 15.92
CA ASN A 36 18.15 -0.06 14.50
C ASN A 36 19.15 1.09 14.30
N TYR A 37 19.29 1.97 15.29
CA TYR A 37 20.21 3.10 15.32
C TYR A 37 21.63 2.75 15.81
N ILE A 38 21.87 1.50 16.22
CA ILE A 38 23.19 1.02 16.69
C ILE A 38 23.83 0.16 15.63
N GLN A 39 25.07 0.50 15.25
CA GLN A 39 25.88 -0.33 14.37
C GLN A 39 26.22 -1.66 15.05
N LYS A 40 25.95 -2.76 14.37
CA LYS A 40 26.23 -4.12 14.84
C LYS A 40 27.36 -4.73 14.04
N PHE A 41 28.17 -5.55 14.73
CA PHE A 41 29.15 -6.40 14.09
C PHE A 41 28.71 -7.84 14.21
N GLU A 42 28.83 -8.58 13.13
CA GLU A 42 28.46 -9.99 13.03
C GLU A 42 29.68 -10.86 13.02
N GLN A 43 29.70 -11.90 13.84
CA GLN A 43 30.75 -12.89 13.84
C GLN A 43 30.59 -13.81 12.64
N LEU A 44 31.65 -13.99 11.88
CA LEU A 44 31.70 -14.97 10.79
C LEU A 44 31.98 -16.39 11.34
N SER A 45 31.50 -17.38 10.58
CA SER A 45 31.79 -18.79 10.87
C SER A 45 33.26 -19.16 10.59
N ALA A 46 34.00 -18.26 9.93
CA ALA A 46 35.40 -18.44 9.61
C ALA A 46 36.30 -17.84 10.70
N ASN A 47 37.45 -18.47 10.93
CA ASN A 47 38.48 -17.97 11.82
C ASN A 47 39.62 -17.33 11.02
N ALA A 48 40.25 -16.33 11.62
CA ALA A 48 41.47 -15.76 11.07
C ALA A 48 42.60 -16.79 11.11
N GLN A 49 43.26 -17.02 9.99
CA GLN A 49 44.39 -17.91 9.86
C GLN A 49 45.62 -17.12 9.40
N PHE A 50 46.69 -17.23 10.14
CA PHE A 50 47.92 -16.53 9.84
C PHE A 50 49.10 -17.52 9.74
N GLY A 51 50.16 -17.10 9.06
CA GLY A 51 51.39 -17.88 8.88
C GLY A 51 51.49 -18.62 7.55
N LYS A 52 52.69 -19.11 7.22
CA LYS A 52 53.00 -19.71 5.91
C LYS A 52 52.15 -20.92 5.57
N TYR A 53 51.66 -21.65 6.57
CA TYR A 53 50.88 -22.87 6.39
C TYR A 53 49.44 -22.76 6.85
N GLN A 54 48.96 -21.55 7.21
CA GLN A 54 47.60 -21.29 7.65
C GLN A 54 47.09 -22.21 8.77
N THR A 55 47.99 -22.68 9.62
CA THR A 55 47.71 -23.69 10.67
C THR A 55 47.29 -23.09 12.00
N SER A 56 47.42 -21.77 12.18
CA SER A 56 47.13 -21.11 13.45
C SER A 56 45.78 -20.39 13.37
N ASN A 57 44.79 -20.89 14.13
CA ASN A 57 43.51 -20.22 14.33
C ASN A 57 43.62 -19.17 15.41
N TRP A 58 43.47 -17.88 15.06
CA TRP A 58 43.62 -16.74 15.96
C TRP A 58 42.30 -16.23 16.52
N GLY A 59 41.19 -16.88 16.20
CA GLY A 59 39.88 -16.53 16.68
C GLY A 59 38.92 -16.13 15.57
N PRO A 60 37.68 -15.82 15.90
CA PRO A 60 36.64 -15.53 14.93
C PRO A 60 36.88 -14.22 14.19
N LEU A 61 36.53 -14.20 12.92
CA LEU A 61 36.45 -13.01 12.12
C LEU A 61 35.11 -12.28 12.38
N TYR A 62 35.13 -10.96 12.33
CA TYR A 62 33.96 -10.12 12.43
C TYR A 62 33.83 -9.28 11.16
N LYS A 63 32.61 -9.08 10.72
CA LYS A 63 32.27 -8.13 9.65
C LYS A 63 31.28 -7.10 10.18
N GLU A 64 31.19 -5.98 9.51
CA GLU A 64 30.08 -5.07 9.71
C GLU A 64 28.76 -5.76 9.33
N GLY A 65 27.81 -5.71 10.23
CA GLY A 65 26.45 -6.15 9.99
C GLY A 65 25.65 -5.11 9.22
N LYS A 66 24.34 -5.18 9.32
CA LYS A 66 23.45 -4.16 8.74
C LYS A 66 23.82 -2.77 9.28
N LEU A 67 23.97 -1.81 8.37
CA LEU A 67 24.28 -0.43 8.75
C LEU A 67 23.19 0.15 9.66
N ALA A 68 23.62 0.95 10.62
CA ALA A 68 22.72 1.67 11.51
C ALA A 68 22.00 2.81 10.78
N ASP A 69 20.78 3.10 11.20
CA ASP A 69 20.06 4.32 10.84
C ASP A 69 20.02 5.26 12.05
N PRO A 70 20.89 6.27 12.11
CA PRO A 70 20.92 7.21 13.25
C PRO A 70 19.66 8.07 13.33
N ASP A 71 18.94 8.25 12.22
CA ASP A 71 17.73 9.05 12.10
C ASP A 71 16.45 8.23 12.27
N ALA A 72 16.58 6.98 12.73
CA ALA A 72 15.44 6.09 12.94
C ALA A 72 14.41 6.73 13.88
N THR A 73 13.18 6.84 13.40
CA THR A 73 12.06 7.42 14.13
C THR A 73 10.82 6.54 14.01
N TRP A 74 9.76 6.94 14.69
CA TRP A 74 8.49 6.24 14.62
C TRP A 74 7.70 6.65 13.37
N GLU A 75 6.92 5.72 12.85
CA GLU A 75 5.86 6.03 11.89
C GLU A 75 4.80 6.87 12.60
N GLU A 76 4.34 7.93 11.96
CA GLU A 76 3.28 8.81 12.45
C GLU A 76 2.04 8.70 11.57
N SER A 77 0.88 8.50 12.21
CA SER A 77 -0.43 8.56 11.56
C SER A 77 -1.20 9.76 12.09
N ILE A 78 -1.44 10.73 11.23
CA ILE A 78 -2.28 11.91 11.49
C ILE A 78 -3.66 11.59 10.98
N LYS A 79 -4.64 11.53 11.90
CA LYS A 79 -6.03 11.16 11.61
C LYS A 79 -6.97 12.32 11.89
N GLN A 80 -7.88 12.55 10.97
CA GLN A 80 -8.99 13.51 11.12
C GLN A 80 -10.28 12.80 10.76
N ASN A 81 -11.33 13.07 11.53
CA ASN A 81 -12.67 12.55 11.24
C ASN A 81 -13.69 13.64 11.54
N ILE A 82 -14.63 13.83 10.62
CA ILE A 82 -15.82 14.67 10.81
C ILE A 82 -17.04 13.77 10.68
N GLY A 83 -17.83 13.69 11.75
CA GLY A 83 -19.06 12.91 11.80
C GLY A 83 -20.29 13.79 12.00
N ILE A 84 -21.36 13.47 11.29
CA ILE A 84 -22.68 14.12 11.44
C ILE A 84 -23.71 13.02 11.67
N GLU A 85 -24.42 13.13 12.77
CA GLU A 85 -25.55 12.25 13.09
C GLU A 85 -26.84 13.06 13.07
N ILE A 86 -27.81 12.63 12.28
CA ILE A 86 -29.10 13.28 12.11
C ILE A 86 -30.22 12.29 12.41
N GLY A 87 -31.10 12.61 13.36
CA GLY A 87 -32.33 11.87 13.60
C GLY A 87 -33.53 12.65 13.07
N LEU A 88 -34.39 12.04 12.29
CA LEU A 88 -35.58 12.62 11.72
C LEU A 88 -36.83 11.82 12.13
N TRP A 89 -37.91 12.55 12.49
CA TRP A 89 -39.24 12.01 12.87
C TRP A 89 -39.20 10.95 13.98
N GLY A 90 -38.06 10.78 14.69
CA GLY A 90 -37.86 9.68 15.65
C GLY A 90 -37.79 8.29 15.01
N LYS A 91 -37.73 8.20 13.69
CA LYS A 91 -37.75 6.96 12.91
C LYS A 91 -36.51 6.74 12.08
N LEU A 92 -35.99 7.81 11.46
CA LEU A 92 -34.81 7.76 10.59
C LEU A 92 -33.60 8.29 11.35
N ASN A 93 -32.56 7.49 11.39
CA ASN A 93 -31.22 7.90 11.82
C ASN A 93 -30.26 7.82 10.64
N PHE A 94 -29.54 8.89 10.44
CA PHE A 94 -28.58 9.05 9.35
C PHE A 94 -27.24 9.48 9.94
N THR A 95 -26.20 8.73 9.68
CA THR A 95 -24.85 9.04 10.14
C THR A 95 -23.90 9.07 8.96
N VAL A 96 -23.13 10.15 8.85
CA VAL A 96 -22.07 10.32 7.85
C VAL A 96 -20.79 10.58 8.58
N ASP A 97 -19.74 9.83 8.24
CA ASP A 97 -18.39 10.04 8.68
C ASP A 97 -17.47 10.26 7.50
N LEU A 98 -16.71 11.34 7.54
CA LEU A 98 -15.65 11.67 6.60
C LEU A 98 -14.33 11.57 7.33
N PHE A 99 -13.41 10.75 6.83
CA PHE A 99 -12.10 10.60 7.42
C PHE A 99 -10.96 10.89 6.45
N ASP A 100 -9.87 11.44 6.97
CA ASP A 100 -8.59 11.64 6.27
C ASP A 100 -7.47 11.18 7.19
N GLU A 101 -6.62 10.31 6.68
CA GLU A 101 -5.44 9.78 7.37
C GLU A 101 -4.21 10.00 6.53
N LYS A 102 -3.17 10.59 7.12
CA LYS A 102 -1.85 10.75 6.51
C LYS A 102 -0.84 10.02 7.35
N ARG A 103 -0.12 9.09 6.75
CA ARG A 103 0.98 8.39 7.40
C ARG A 103 2.29 8.89 6.85
N ASN A 104 3.17 9.27 7.74
CA ASN A 104 4.53 9.74 7.44
C ASN A 104 5.55 8.83 8.13
N ASN A 105 6.80 8.94 7.68
CA ASN A 105 7.93 8.23 8.28
C ASN A 105 7.76 6.71 8.27
N ILE A 106 7.06 6.15 7.26
CA ILE A 106 6.91 4.71 7.12
C ILE A 106 8.27 4.10 6.83
N LEU A 107 8.64 3.10 7.60
CA LEU A 107 9.90 2.39 7.46
C LEU A 107 9.93 1.59 6.16
N MET A 108 10.93 1.82 5.33
CA MET A 108 11.06 1.20 4.02
C MET A 108 12.51 0.93 3.63
N THR A 109 12.71 -0.05 2.76
CA THR A 109 14.02 -0.28 2.13
C THR A 109 14.22 0.72 1.00
N ARG A 110 15.44 1.22 0.85
CA ARG A 110 15.79 2.13 -0.25
C ARG A 110 15.96 1.35 -1.55
N ASN A 111 15.21 1.76 -2.57
CA ASN A 111 15.27 1.16 -3.91
C ASN A 111 16.21 1.91 -4.86
N THR A 112 16.65 3.11 -4.48
CA THR A 112 17.56 3.94 -5.29
C THR A 112 19.04 3.60 -5.08
N ILE A 113 19.36 2.69 -4.15
CA ILE A 113 20.74 2.23 -3.94
C ILE A 113 21.07 1.22 -5.02
N PRO A 114 22.12 1.46 -5.82
CA PRO A 114 22.52 0.52 -6.85
C PRO A 114 23.00 -0.82 -6.24
N SER A 115 22.68 -1.94 -6.87
CA SER A 115 23.03 -3.27 -6.38
C SER A 115 24.55 -3.50 -6.23
N TRP A 116 25.38 -2.81 -7.01
CA TRP A 116 26.84 -2.86 -6.87
C TRP A 116 27.35 -2.17 -5.60
N ALA A 117 26.60 -1.27 -5.01
CA ALA A 117 26.95 -0.63 -3.74
C ALA A 117 26.69 -1.56 -2.53
N ASP A 118 25.87 -2.59 -2.73
CA ASP A 118 25.56 -3.62 -1.73
C ASP A 118 26.61 -4.75 -1.79
N SER A 119 27.87 -4.39 -1.68
CA SER A 119 29.00 -5.35 -1.71
C SER A 119 29.13 -6.12 -0.38
N GLY A 120 28.03 -6.69 0.12
CA GLY A 120 27.98 -7.54 1.32
C GLY A 120 27.67 -6.80 2.63
N ILE A 121 27.33 -5.51 2.57
CA ILE A 121 26.86 -4.73 3.73
C ILE A 121 25.39 -4.37 3.47
N ALA A 122 24.48 -4.92 4.29
CA ALA A 122 23.07 -4.62 4.17
C ALA A 122 22.76 -3.18 4.60
N PHE A 123 22.10 -2.39 3.72
CA PHE A 123 21.64 -1.05 4.03
C PHE A 123 20.48 -1.07 5.02
N PRO A 124 20.36 -0.04 5.89
CA PRO A 124 19.25 0.07 6.82
C PRO A 124 17.95 0.37 6.08
N GLN A 125 16.84 0.02 6.69
CA GLN A 125 15.56 0.60 6.34
C GLN A 125 15.52 2.03 6.90
N VAL A 126 14.87 2.93 6.20
CA VAL A 126 14.78 4.35 6.53
C VAL A 126 13.33 4.82 6.60
N ASN A 127 13.06 5.81 7.43
CA ASN A 127 11.72 6.36 7.65
C ASN A 127 11.36 7.43 6.61
N LEU A 128 11.12 7.03 5.36
CA LEU A 128 10.85 7.95 4.25
C LEU A 128 9.44 7.80 3.65
N GLY A 129 8.82 6.64 3.78
CA GLY A 129 7.56 6.33 3.14
C GLY A 129 6.42 7.24 3.62
N LYS A 130 5.53 7.63 2.69
CA LYS A 130 4.33 8.42 2.99
C LYS A 130 3.13 7.86 2.26
N THR A 131 2.02 7.75 2.97
CA THR A 131 0.74 7.33 2.39
C THR A 131 -0.38 8.25 2.85
N LYS A 132 -1.45 8.27 2.07
CA LYS A 132 -2.68 8.99 2.39
C LYS A 132 -3.86 8.05 2.22
N ASN A 133 -4.85 8.15 3.11
CA ASN A 133 -6.11 7.43 3.00
C ASN A 133 -7.25 8.37 3.37
N HIS A 134 -8.32 8.39 2.60
CA HIS A 134 -9.52 9.16 2.90
C HIS A 134 -10.74 8.38 2.47
N GLY A 135 -11.86 8.67 3.10
CA GLY A 135 -13.09 7.95 2.79
C GLY A 135 -14.31 8.55 3.41
N LEU A 136 -15.43 7.89 3.09
CA LEU A 136 -16.77 8.22 3.54
C LEU A 136 -17.42 6.95 4.06
N GLU A 137 -18.05 7.06 5.21
CA GLU A 137 -18.91 6.03 5.77
C GLU A 137 -20.32 6.61 5.94
N LEU A 138 -21.33 5.82 5.57
CA LEU A 138 -22.73 6.19 5.61
C LEU A 138 -23.52 5.08 6.27
N ASP A 139 -24.22 5.41 7.35
CA ASP A 139 -25.16 4.56 8.02
C ASP A 139 -26.55 5.18 7.97
N ILE A 140 -27.54 4.44 7.47
CA ILE A 140 -28.95 4.82 7.44
C ILE A 140 -29.74 3.74 8.16
N ALA A 141 -30.49 4.12 9.19
CA ALA A 141 -31.36 3.22 9.92
C ALA A 141 -32.77 3.79 10.00
N TRP A 142 -33.72 3.00 9.58
CA TRP A 142 -35.16 3.27 9.69
C TRP A 142 -35.80 2.33 10.69
N ASN A 143 -36.52 2.88 11.67
CA ASN A 143 -37.27 2.10 12.66
C ASN A 143 -38.70 2.67 12.70
N ASP A 144 -39.69 1.83 12.48
CA ASP A 144 -41.09 2.26 12.54
C ASP A 144 -42.01 1.13 13.03
N ARG A 145 -43.26 1.51 13.31
CA ARG A 145 -44.30 0.61 13.81
C ARG A 145 -45.61 0.83 13.10
N ILE A 146 -46.19 -0.24 12.62
CA ILE A 146 -47.55 -0.24 12.05
C ILE A 146 -48.44 -1.11 12.93
N GLY A 147 -49.32 -0.47 13.70
CA GLY A 147 -50.15 -1.19 14.70
C GLY A 147 -49.32 -1.90 15.76
N LYS A 148 -49.36 -3.24 15.78
CA LYS A 148 -48.56 -4.09 16.68
C LYS A 148 -47.21 -4.58 16.04
N PHE A 149 -47.01 -4.31 14.77
CA PHE A 149 -45.84 -4.78 14.02
C PHE A 149 -44.74 -3.73 14.03
N ASN A 150 -43.59 -4.08 14.61
CA ASN A 150 -42.37 -3.25 14.57
C ASN A 150 -41.48 -3.74 13.43
N TYR A 151 -40.94 -2.84 12.63
CA TYR A 151 -40.01 -3.16 11.59
C TYR A 151 -38.83 -2.18 11.57
N TYR A 152 -37.69 -2.67 11.08
CA TYR A 152 -36.50 -1.84 10.87
C TYR A 152 -35.85 -2.18 9.54
N ALA A 153 -35.16 -1.21 8.97
CA ALA A 153 -34.26 -1.39 7.85
C ALA A 153 -32.96 -0.65 8.12
N LYS A 154 -31.84 -1.27 7.78
CA LYS A 154 -30.52 -0.66 7.93
C LYS A 154 -29.75 -0.79 6.65
N PHE A 155 -29.13 0.32 6.21
CA PHE A 155 -28.23 0.38 5.06
C PHE A 155 -26.91 0.99 5.50
N ASN A 156 -25.82 0.29 5.20
CA ASN A 156 -24.46 0.75 5.45
C ASN A 156 -23.70 0.82 4.13
N PHE A 157 -22.99 1.90 3.92
CA PHE A 157 -22.11 2.08 2.78
C PHE A 157 -20.80 2.68 3.27
N ALA A 158 -19.69 2.13 2.80
CA ALA A 158 -18.36 2.66 3.07
C ALA A 158 -17.53 2.64 1.80
N THR A 159 -16.78 3.69 1.58
CA THR A 159 -15.79 3.77 0.50
C THR A 159 -14.55 4.46 1.01
N SER A 160 -13.40 3.99 0.58
CA SER A 160 -12.11 4.60 0.90
C SER A 160 -11.18 4.56 -0.30
N GLU A 161 -10.34 5.57 -0.41
CA GLU A 161 -9.27 5.63 -1.39
C GLU A 161 -7.94 5.86 -0.67
N ASN A 162 -6.98 4.98 -0.92
CA ASN A 162 -5.64 5.12 -0.40
C ASN A 162 -4.65 5.40 -1.54
N ARG A 163 -3.56 6.13 -1.22
CA ARG A 163 -2.50 6.42 -2.18
C ARG A 163 -1.13 6.41 -1.50
N ILE A 164 -0.16 5.88 -2.21
CA ILE A 164 1.26 6.04 -1.90
C ILE A 164 1.67 7.45 -2.31
N VAL A 165 1.97 8.31 -1.33
CA VAL A 165 2.38 9.70 -1.60
C VAL A 165 3.86 9.76 -1.92
N PHE A 166 4.66 8.98 -1.20
CA PHE A 166 6.10 8.88 -1.41
C PHE A 166 6.59 7.47 -1.12
N ILE A 167 7.41 6.99 -2.03
CA ILE A 167 8.23 5.79 -1.91
C ILE A 167 9.53 6.06 -2.68
N ASP A 168 10.62 5.38 -2.34
CA ASP A 168 11.93 5.57 -2.97
C ASP A 168 11.98 4.90 -4.36
N ASP A 169 11.18 5.42 -5.31
CA ASP A 169 11.16 4.93 -6.69
C ASP A 169 12.45 5.32 -7.43
N PRO A 170 13.07 4.41 -8.21
CA PRO A 170 14.22 4.73 -9.05
C PRO A 170 13.92 5.85 -10.04
N LYS A 171 14.82 6.84 -10.13
CA LYS A 171 14.63 8.03 -10.99
C LYS A 171 14.52 7.71 -12.48
N ASN A 172 15.21 6.66 -12.94
CA ASN A 172 15.25 6.21 -14.33
C ASN A 172 14.15 5.21 -14.70
N GLN A 173 13.21 4.95 -13.79
CA GLN A 173 12.06 4.09 -14.04
C GLN A 173 10.97 4.87 -14.78
N SER A 174 10.31 4.20 -15.74
CA SER A 174 9.16 4.76 -16.45
C SER A 174 8.03 5.13 -15.48
N GLU A 175 7.33 6.24 -15.75
CA GLU A 175 6.29 6.77 -14.85
C GLU A 175 5.19 5.75 -14.51
N TYR A 176 4.77 4.93 -15.49
CA TYR A 176 3.75 3.92 -15.26
C TYR A 176 4.21 2.78 -14.34
N LEU A 177 5.52 2.56 -14.18
CA LEU A 177 6.09 1.57 -13.27
C LEU A 177 6.31 2.11 -11.86
N LYS A 178 6.42 3.44 -11.68
CA LYS A 178 6.58 4.04 -10.35
C LYS A 178 5.42 3.68 -9.44
N GLN A 179 5.71 3.51 -8.18
CA GLN A 179 4.72 3.15 -7.15
C GLN A 179 4.05 4.38 -6.55
N ALA A 180 4.75 5.50 -6.50
CA ALA A 180 4.18 6.76 -6.04
C ALA A 180 2.95 7.16 -6.87
N GLY A 181 1.90 7.64 -6.20
CA GLY A 181 0.63 8.00 -6.81
C GLY A 181 -0.37 6.86 -7.00
N LYS A 182 0.04 5.61 -6.80
CA LYS A 182 -0.84 4.44 -6.91
C LYS A 182 -1.45 4.06 -5.57
N SER A 183 -2.54 3.26 -5.62
CA SER A 183 -3.15 2.72 -4.42
C SER A 183 -2.27 1.63 -3.79
N ILE A 184 -2.31 1.51 -2.47
CA ILE A 184 -1.67 0.41 -1.76
C ILE A 184 -2.35 -0.90 -2.20
N GLY A 185 -1.54 -1.91 -2.56
CA GLY A 185 -2.06 -3.19 -3.00
C GLY A 185 -2.46 -3.25 -4.48
N TYR A 186 -2.12 -2.23 -5.30
CA TYR A 186 -2.20 -2.40 -6.74
C TYR A 186 -1.32 -3.58 -7.20
N VAL A 187 -1.65 -4.16 -8.33
CA VAL A 187 -0.90 -5.26 -8.93
C VAL A 187 -0.42 -4.88 -10.32
N ASN A 188 0.81 -5.23 -10.65
CA ASN A 188 1.31 -5.11 -12.02
C ASN A 188 0.93 -6.37 -12.78
N LYS A 189 0.35 -6.22 -13.97
CA LYS A 189 -0.05 -7.32 -14.86
C LYS A 189 0.30 -7.00 -16.29
N TYR A 190 0.58 -8.04 -17.06
CA TYR A 190 0.68 -7.92 -18.52
C TYR A 190 -0.70 -7.72 -19.14
N LEU A 191 -0.76 -6.88 -20.16
CA LEU A 191 -1.97 -6.72 -20.97
C LEU A 191 -1.95 -7.73 -22.11
N ALA A 192 -3.05 -8.45 -22.29
CA ALA A 192 -3.26 -9.32 -23.43
C ALA A 192 -4.31 -8.72 -24.36
N THR A 193 -4.06 -8.77 -25.67
CA THR A 193 -5.00 -8.30 -26.71
C THR A 193 -5.83 -9.40 -27.32
N GLY A 194 -5.56 -10.65 -27.00
CA GLY A 194 -6.22 -11.81 -27.55
C GLY A 194 -5.31 -13.03 -27.51
N ASN A 195 -5.54 -13.94 -28.45
CA ASN A 195 -4.75 -15.16 -28.58
C ASN A 195 -4.08 -15.18 -29.95
N PHE A 196 -2.90 -15.77 -30.06
CA PHE A 196 -2.23 -16.03 -31.33
C PHE A 196 -3.11 -16.88 -32.24
N GLN A 197 -3.28 -16.46 -33.48
CA GLN A 197 -4.11 -17.19 -34.47
C GLN A 197 -3.27 -18.14 -35.30
N SER A 198 -1.99 -17.84 -35.52
CA SER A 198 -1.09 -18.59 -36.38
C SER A 198 0.34 -18.60 -35.84
N LEU A 199 1.17 -19.48 -36.40
CA LEU A 199 2.60 -19.49 -36.14
C LEU A 199 3.26 -18.19 -36.66
N ASP A 200 2.77 -17.62 -37.75
CA ASP A 200 3.29 -16.36 -38.30
C ASP A 200 3.06 -15.19 -37.33
N ASP A 201 1.91 -15.18 -36.61
CA ASP A 201 1.66 -14.17 -35.56
C ASP A 201 2.67 -14.29 -34.45
N ILE A 202 3.03 -15.52 -34.04
CA ILE A 202 4.02 -15.77 -33.00
C ILE A 202 5.40 -15.27 -33.44
N TYR A 203 5.83 -15.63 -34.64
CA TYR A 203 7.16 -15.24 -35.14
C TYR A 203 7.31 -13.74 -35.36
N ASN A 204 6.22 -13.04 -35.68
CA ASN A 204 6.21 -11.61 -35.90
C ASN A 204 5.94 -10.80 -34.61
N SER A 205 5.66 -11.45 -33.48
CA SER A 205 5.43 -10.78 -32.22
C SER A 205 6.73 -10.46 -31.47
N ALA A 206 6.65 -9.58 -30.47
CA ALA A 206 7.76 -9.30 -29.56
C ALA A 206 8.20 -10.57 -28.82
N GLN A 207 9.50 -10.72 -28.60
CA GLN A 207 10.04 -11.87 -27.86
C GLN A 207 9.61 -11.82 -26.39
N SER A 208 9.11 -12.94 -25.87
CA SER A 208 8.71 -13.02 -24.48
C SER A 208 9.81 -13.64 -23.62
N THR A 209 10.11 -13.01 -22.48
CA THR A 209 10.98 -13.56 -21.44
C THR A 209 10.20 -14.16 -20.28
N ILE A 210 8.86 -14.12 -20.36
CA ILE A 210 7.99 -14.71 -19.34
C ILE A 210 8.16 -16.22 -19.35
N ALA A 211 8.36 -16.82 -18.18
CA ALA A 211 8.43 -18.26 -18.03
C ALA A 211 7.20 -18.92 -18.71
N ASN A 212 7.42 -19.88 -19.61
CA ASN A 212 6.43 -20.52 -20.48
C ASN A 212 5.91 -19.65 -21.64
N GLY A 213 6.51 -18.51 -21.93
CA GLY A 213 6.13 -17.59 -23.00
C GLY A 213 7.24 -17.30 -24.01
N ALA A 214 8.36 -18.03 -23.98
CA ALA A 214 9.39 -17.89 -25.02
C ALA A 214 8.84 -18.33 -26.38
N HIS A 215 9.21 -17.64 -27.46
CA HIS A 215 8.69 -17.90 -28.83
C HIS A 215 8.70 -19.36 -29.26
N ASN A 216 9.70 -20.12 -28.82
CA ASN A 216 9.82 -21.54 -29.14
C ASN A 216 8.88 -22.47 -28.36
N THR A 217 8.15 -21.95 -27.39
CA THR A 217 7.17 -22.72 -26.59
C THR A 217 5.74 -22.27 -26.81
N LEU A 218 5.53 -21.13 -27.50
CA LEU A 218 4.20 -20.62 -27.82
C LEU A 218 3.55 -21.42 -28.94
N ILE A 219 2.26 -21.61 -28.83
CA ILE A 219 1.41 -22.26 -29.85
C ILE A 219 0.22 -21.36 -30.19
N PRO A 220 -0.38 -21.49 -31.39
CA PRO A 220 -1.65 -20.83 -31.68
C PRO A 220 -2.71 -21.17 -30.63
N GLY A 221 -3.39 -20.15 -30.12
CA GLY A 221 -4.31 -20.24 -28.99
C GLY A 221 -3.77 -19.70 -27.67
N ASP A 222 -2.45 -19.53 -27.53
CA ASP A 222 -1.86 -18.89 -26.36
C ASP A 222 -2.13 -17.39 -26.33
N LEU A 223 -2.06 -16.77 -25.14
CA LEU A 223 -2.31 -15.34 -24.94
C LEU A 223 -1.24 -14.49 -25.61
N TYR A 224 -1.70 -13.49 -26.38
CA TYR A 224 -0.85 -12.48 -26.99
C TYR A 224 -0.72 -11.27 -26.08
N TYR A 225 0.45 -11.12 -25.45
CA TYR A 225 0.76 -9.99 -24.59
C TYR A 225 1.31 -8.80 -25.40
N ILE A 226 1.01 -7.61 -24.91
CA ILE A 226 1.47 -6.35 -25.52
C ILE A 226 2.88 -6.03 -25.02
N ASP A 227 3.77 -5.71 -25.96
CA ASP A 227 4.98 -4.98 -25.69
C ASP A 227 4.60 -3.51 -25.42
N TYR A 228 4.45 -3.18 -24.11
CA TYR A 228 3.90 -1.89 -23.69
C TYR A 228 4.91 -0.74 -23.86
N ASN A 229 6.19 -1.02 -23.71
CA ASN A 229 7.25 -0.04 -23.82
C ASN A 229 7.83 0.06 -25.25
N GLY A 230 7.52 -0.90 -26.14
CA GLY A 230 7.93 -0.93 -27.54
C GLY A 230 9.41 -1.28 -27.76
N ASP A 231 10.04 -2.01 -26.83
CA ASP A 231 11.45 -2.38 -26.93
C ASP A 231 11.69 -3.71 -27.70
N GLY A 232 10.63 -4.38 -28.14
CA GLY A 232 10.67 -5.63 -28.87
C GLY A 232 10.76 -6.88 -27.98
N MET A 233 10.69 -6.71 -26.67
CA MET A 233 10.73 -7.81 -25.69
C MET A 233 9.61 -7.66 -24.68
N ILE A 234 8.92 -8.74 -24.35
CA ILE A 234 7.92 -8.74 -23.30
C ILE A 234 8.60 -9.19 -21.99
N ASP A 235 8.83 -8.23 -21.10
CA ASP A 235 9.48 -8.44 -19.80
C ASP A 235 8.72 -7.72 -18.67
N ALA A 236 9.34 -7.65 -17.48
CA ALA A 236 8.72 -6.98 -16.32
C ALA A 236 8.43 -5.48 -16.54
N LYS A 237 9.04 -4.85 -17.55
CA LYS A 237 8.77 -3.45 -17.89
C LYS A 237 7.47 -3.25 -18.67
N ASP A 238 6.88 -4.32 -19.22
CA ASP A 238 5.58 -4.28 -19.92
C ASP A 238 4.39 -4.49 -19.02
N MET A 239 4.66 -4.71 -17.73
CA MET A 239 3.58 -4.78 -16.76
C MET A 239 3.00 -3.39 -16.51
N VAL A 240 1.68 -3.28 -16.56
CA VAL A 240 0.95 -2.07 -16.21
C VAL A 240 0.26 -2.21 -14.86
N PRO A 241 0.17 -1.14 -14.08
CA PRO A 241 -0.50 -1.16 -12.79
C PRO A 241 -2.01 -1.30 -12.99
N MET A 242 -2.58 -2.28 -12.31
CA MET A 242 -4.03 -2.49 -12.25
C MET A 242 -4.53 -2.40 -10.82
N LYS A 243 -5.73 -1.85 -10.66
CA LYS A 243 -6.42 -1.85 -9.38
C LYS A 243 -6.71 -3.28 -8.97
N ASN A 244 -6.30 -3.66 -7.77
CA ASN A 244 -6.63 -4.95 -7.22
C ASN A 244 -8.04 -4.88 -6.59
N LEU A 245 -9.00 -5.59 -7.19
CA LEU A 245 -10.39 -5.61 -6.72
C LEU A 245 -10.58 -6.29 -5.35
N ASN A 246 -9.57 -7.01 -4.88
CA ASN A 246 -9.61 -7.67 -3.57
C ASN A 246 -9.27 -6.73 -2.40
N TYR A 247 -8.81 -5.52 -2.69
CA TYR A 247 -8.55 -4.51 -1.68
C TYR A 247 -9.51 -3.34 -1.87
N PRO A 248 -10.22 -2.92 -0.83
CA PRO A 248 -11.00 -1.69 -0.88
C PRO A 248 -10.05 -0.51 -1.11
N THR A 249 -10.35 0.26 -2.13
CA THR A 249 -9.60 1.47 -2.50
C THR A 249 -10.53 2.64 -2.46
#